data_dce4d097763e6ca85adfeccaa1b8d126
#
_entry.id   dce4d097763e6ca85adfeccaa1b8d126
#
_cell.length_a   1.000
_cell.length_b   1.000
_cell.length_c   1.000
_cell.angle_alpha   90.00
_cell.angle_beta   90.00
_cell.angle_gamma   90.00
#
_symmetry.space_group_name_H-M   'P 1'
#
loop_
_entity.id
_entity.type
_entity.pdbx_description
1 polymer ?
#
loop_
_entity_poly.entity_id
_entity_poly.type
_entity_poly.pdbx_seq_one_letter_code
_entity_poly.pdbx_strand_id
1 'polypeptide(L)'
;MFGHGWALGELRSELQPRSRTAWRQVQQHSSRVRLPDSTGFGRLPWSRTIELHRRRAPEPGSVWAVTMARDEADVIAHTIEHLLGQGVRHVLVADNLSSDGTPEVLRGIADRWPVTVVQDRLPAMLQEQKMSRLARLATAAGAEWIVPFDADELWCAASGTLAEALSRNPHSVLQVPMHDHLPSPDDNTDEPNPYLRMRRRLVEPKVMGKVAFRAHRLAFLEAGNHDVRHPAGPAVPSDLFIRHVPFRTAEQVVRKVQQGAAASVAAGRDGNFSVHWRALVNLPEHEVVAYYQRQGHETVVDPAPFTPFTG
;
A
#
# COMPACT_ATOMS: atom_id res chain seq x y z
N MET A 1 37.73 -6.63 -17.42
CA MET A 1 36.82 -5.46 -17.41
C MET A 1 35.72 -5.68 -18.46
N PHE A 2 34.86 -6.65 -18.30
CA PHE A 2 33.66 -6.91 -19.14
C PHE A 2 32.72 -7.79 -18.34
N GLY A 3 31.50 -7.37 -18.09
CA GLY A 3 30.48 -8.32 -17.66
C GLY A 3 29.28 -7.84 -16.85
N HIS A 4 29.25 -6.62 -16.30
CA HIS A 4 28.14 -6.22 -15.42
C HIS A 4 27.03 -5.37 -16.08
N GLY A 5 27.22 -4.92 -17.32
CA GLY A 5 26.24 -4.10 -18.03
C GLY A 5 25.02 -4.87 -18.57
N TRP A 6 25.17 -6.16 -18.80
CA TRP A 6 24.13 -7.00 -19.41
C TRP A 6 23.04 -7.43 -18.43
N ALA A 7 23.41 -7.76 -17.19
CA ALA A 7 22.45 -8.21 -16.17
C ALA A 7 21.39 -7.15 -15.83
N LEU A 8 21.76 -5.88 -15.80
CA LEU A 8 20.83 -4.78 -15.52
C LEU A 8 19.92 -4.43 -16.70
N GLY A 9 20.38 -4.69 -17.93
CA GLY A 9 19.58 -4.52 -19.15
C GLY A 9 18.48 -5.57 -19.28
N GLU A 10 18.77 -6.81 -18.97
CA GLU A 10 17.79 -7.90 -18.95
C GLU A 10 16.78 -7.72 -17.81
N LEU A 11 17.21 -7.34 -16.63
CA LEU A 11 16.30 -7.00 -15.51
C LEU A 11 15.30 -5.90 -15.90
N ARG A 12 15.70 -4.90 -16.70
CA ARG A 12 14.78 -3.87 -17.19
C ARG A 12 13.70 -4.44 -18.10
N SER A 13 14.01 -5.42 -18.94
CA SER A 13 13.04 -6.04 -19.84
C SER A 13 12.05 -6.95 -19.11
N GLU A 14 12.46 -7.56 -18.01
CA GLU A 14 11.61 -8.44 -17.21
C GLU A 14 10.74 -7.67 -16.20
N LEU A 15 11.20 -6.52 -15.72
CA LEU A 15 10.52 -5.74 -14.67
C LEU A 15 9.49 -4.73 -15.22
N GLN A 16 9.49 -4.46 -16.52
CA GLN A 16 8.47 -3.63 -17.18
C GLN A 16 7.59 -4.50 -18.09
N PRO A 17 6.38 -4.89 -17.65
CA PRO A 17 5.44 -5.54 -18.54
C PRO A 17 5.01 -4.57 -19.63
N ARG A 18 5.40 -4.87 -20.87
CA ARG A 18 5.25 -4.01 -22.05
C ARG A 18 3.81 -3.84 -22.55
N SER A 19 2.81 -4.44 -21.90
CA SER A 19 1.39 -4.25 -22.28
C SER A 19 0.41 -4.68 -21.19
N ARG A 20 -0.80 -4.09 -21.20
CA ARG A 20 -1.96 -4.52 -20.40
C ARG A 20 -2.30 -6.01 -20.59
N THR A 21 -1.92 -6.61 -21.70
CA THR A 21 -2.16 -8.01 -22.01
C THR A 21 -1.28 -8.96 -21.17
N ALA A 22 -0.03 -8.58 -20.89
CA ALA A 22 0.87 -9.37 -20.04
C ALA A 22 0.33 -9.46 -18.60
N TRP A 23 -0.25 -8.36 -18.10
CA TRP A 23 -0.87 -8.35 -16.77
C TRP A 23 -2.16 -9.16 -16.69
N ARG A 24 -2.97 -9.20 -17.75
CA ARG A 24 -4.14 -10.09 -17.81
C ARG A 24 -3.72 -11.58 -17.78
N GLN A 25 -2.59 -11.93 -18.36
CA GLN A 25 -2.05 -13.30 -18.27
C GLN A 25 -1.54 -13.62 -16.87
N VAL A 26 -0.88 -12.69 -16.18
CA VAL A 26 -0.46 -12.85 -14.77
C VAL A 26 -1.68 -12.99 -13.85
N GLN A 27 -2.73 -12.18 -14.05
CA GLN A 27 -3.98 -12.30 -13.33
C GLN A 27 -4.70 -13.64 -13.59
N GLN A 28 -4.68 -14.13 -14.84
CA GLN A 28 -5.28 -15.44 -15.18
C GLN A 28 -4.53 -16.63 -14.56
N HIS A 29 -3.22 -16.49 -14.28
CA HIS A 29 -2.46 -17.51 -13.56
C HIS A 29 -2.68 -17.46 -12.05
N SER A 30 -2.82 -16.26 -11.46
CA SER A 30 -3.15 -16.13 -10.03
C SER A 30 -4.56 -16.62 -9.69
N SER A 31 -5.51 -16.53 -10.64
CA SER A 31 -6.87 -17.05 -10.46
C SER A 31 -6.98 -18.59 -10.46
N ARG A 32 -5.91 -19.30 -10.80
CA ARG A 32 -5.86 -20.79 -10.76
C ARG A 32 -5.28 -21.38 -9.48
N VAL A 33 -4.74 -20.57 -8.59
CA VAL A 33 -4.44 -21.02 -7.23
C VAL A 33 -5.78 -21.28 -6.55
N ARG A 34 -6.14 -22.55 -6.38
CA ARG A 34 -7.27 -22.95 -5.53
C ARG A 34 -7.09 -22.26 -4.19
N LEU A 35 -7.96 -21.29 -3.90
CA LEU A 35 -8.02 -20.71 -2.56
C LEU A 35 -8.17 -21.86 -1.58
N PRO A 36 -7.32 -21.97 -0.56
CA PRO A 36 -7.63 -22.88 0.53
C PRO A 36 -9.01 -22.48 1.04
N ASP A 37 -9.80 -23.51 1.28
CA ASP A 37 -11.18 -23.52 1.75
C ASP A 37 -11.59 -22.22 2.46
N SER A 38 -12.76 -21.69 2.15
CA SER A 38 -13.33 -20.48 2.77
C SER A 38 -13.30 -20.48 4.30
N THR A 39 -13.06 -21.62 4.91
CA THR A 39 -12.81 -21.85 6.32
C THR A 39 -11.40 -21.46 6.80
N GLY A 40 -10.41 -21.29 5.91
CA GLY A 40 -9.04 -20.90 6.25
C GLY A 40 -8.91 -19.46 6.77
N PHE A 41 -9.84 -18.56 6.42
CA PHE A 41 -9.86 -17.18 6.87
C PHE A 41 -10.10 -16.98 8.37
N GLY A 42 -10.66 -17.98 9.07
CA GLY A 42 -10.89 -17.93 10.51
C GLY A 42 -9.65 -18.14 11.38
N ARG A 43 -8.48 -18.42 10.78
CA ARG A 43 -7.27 -18.86 11.49
C ARG A 43 -6.10 -17.88 11.51
N LEU A 44 -6.27 -16.64 11.05
CA LEU A 44 -5.27 -15.60 11.34
C LEU A 44 -5.30 -15.35 12.86
N PRO A 45 -4.19 -15.58 13.59
CA PRO A 45 -4.20 -15.64 15.06
C PRO A 45 -4.71 -14.35 15.72
N TRP A 46 -4.48 -13.19 15.08
CA TRP A 46 -4.90 -11.88 15.57
C TRP A 46 -6.40 -11.56 15.35
N SER A 47 -7.10 -12.34 14.54
CA SER A 47 -8.52 -12.06 14.23
C SER A 47 -9.48 -12.23 15.42
N ARG A 48 -9.01 -12.83 16.52
CA ARG A 48 -9.79 -13.07 17.75
C ARG A 48 -9.57 -12.01 18.84
N THR A 49 -8.54 -11.17 18.69
CA THR A 49 -8.13 -10.20 19.72
C THR A 49 -8.60 -8.77 19.44
N ILE A 50 -9.28 -8.53 18.30
CA ILE A 50 -9.75 -7.19 17.96
C ILE A 50 -11.18 -7.03 18.47
N GLU A 51 -11.35 -6.18 19.47
CA GLU A 51 -12.64 -5.72 19.95
C GLU A 51 -13.10 -4.50 19.15
N LEU A 52 -13.74 -4.74 18.01
CA LEU A 52 -14.48 -3.72 17.29
C LEU A 52 -15.98 -3.91 17.55
N HIS A 53 -16.66 -2.82 17.86
CA HIS A 53 -18.12 -2.84 17.98
C HIS A 53 -18.75 -3.16 16.62
N ARG A 54 -19.42 -4.30 16.54
CA ARG A 54 -20.13 -4.70 15.32
C ARG A 54 -21.37 -3.85 15.11
N ARG A 55 -21.55 -3.34 13.92
CA ARG A 55 -22.74 -2.61 13.49
C ARG A 55 -23.57 -3.47 12.53
N ARG A 56 -24.90 -3.31 12.58
CA ARG A 56 -25.82 -4.04 11.69
C ARG A 56 -25.85 -3.47 10.28
N ALA A 57 -25.54 -2.19 10.12
CA ALA A 57 -25.51 -1.46 8.85
C ALA A 57 -24.29 -0.54 8.78
N PRO A 58 -23.81 -0.21 7.57
CA PRO A 58 -22.80 0.83 7.37
C PRO A 58 -23.27 2.16 7.96
N GLU A 59 -22.32 2.91 8.48
CA GLU A 59 -22.55 4.28 8.91
C GLU A 59 -22.35 5.22 7.70
N PRO A 60 -23.37 5.97 7.26
CA PRO A 60 -23.28 6.81 6.08
C PRO A 60 -22.08 7.77 6.14
N GLY A 61 -21.31 7.86 5.05
CA GLY A 61 -20.10 8.67 4.95
C GLY A 61 -18.88 8.12 5.69
N SER A 62 -18.98 6.96 6.34
CA SER A 62 -17.88 6.38 7.10
C SER A 62 -16.82 5.76 6.21
N VAL A 63 -15.66 6.41 6.09
CA VAL A 63 -14.47 5.91 5.40
C VAL A 63 -13.51 5.29 6.40
N TRP A 64 -13.12 4.03 6.16
CA TRP A 64 -12.11 3.35 6.95
C TRP A 64 -10.90 3.02 6.08
N ALA A 65 -9.70 3.30 6.59
CA ALA A 65 -8.46 2.90 5.95
C ALA A 65 -7.89 1.65 6.62
N VAL A 66 -7.30 0.77 5.81
CA VAL A 66 -6.73 -0.49 6.30
C VAL A 66 -5.36 -0.73 5.70
N THR A 67 -4.40 -1.19 6.51
CA THR A 67 -3.05 -1.49 6.05
C THR A 67 -2.39 -2.60 6.86
N MET A 68 -1.40 -3.25 6.26
CA MET A 68 -0.36 -3.98 6.97
C MET A 68 0.97 -3.24 6.78
N ALA A 69 1.70 -3.03 7.86
CA ALA A 69 2.96 -2.30 7.87
C ALA A 69 4.09 -3.17 8.43
N ARG A 70 5.31 -2.94 7.94
CA ARG A 70 6.52 -3.52 8.50
C ARG A 70 7.70 -2.58 8.31
N ASP A 71 8.30 -2.14 9.43
CA ASP A 71 9.48 -1.28 9.44
C ASP A 71 9.31 0.01 8.63
N GLU A 72 8.24 0.77 8.95
CA GLU A 72 7.84 2.02 8.32
C GLU A 72 7.74 3.17 9.34
N ALA A 73 8.59 3.14 10.40
CA ALA A 73 8.56 4.13 11.50
C ALA A 73 8.74 5.57 11.02
N ASP A 74 9.48 5.77 9.93
CA ASP A 74 9.79 7.09 9.35
C ASP A 74 8.63 7.72 8.58
N VAL A 75 7.57 6.97 8.25
CA VAL A 75 6.52 7.48 7.36
C VAL A 75 5.10 7.21 7.84
N ILE A 76 4.87 6.09 8.55
CA ILE A 76 3.52 5.62 8.88
C ILE A 76 2.69 6.64 9.66
N ALA A 77 3.31 7.42 10.58
CA ALA A 77 2.64 8.45 11.34
C ALA A 77 2.07 9.54 10.44
N HIS A 78 2.87 10.03 9.51
CA HIS A 78 2.47 11.07 8.56
C HIS A 78 1.36 10.59 7.62
N THR A 79 1.43 9.33 7.16
CA THR A 79 0.39 8.75 6.32
C THR A 79 -0.95 8.65 7.05
N ILE A 80 -0.95 8.17 8.30
CA ILE A 80 -2.16 8.06 9.11
C ILE A 80 -2.73 9.45 9.43
N GLU A 81 -1.87 10.39 9.81
CA GLU A 81 -2.27 11.77 10.07
C GLU A 81 -2.98 12.40 8.87
N HIS A 82 -2.38 12.27 7.68
CA HIS A 82 -2.99 12.75 6.45
C HIS A 82 -4.35 12.10 6.17
N LEU A 83 -4.46 10.77 6.27
CA LEU A 83 -5.72 10.07 6.04
C LEU A 83 -6.83 10.56 6.97
N LEU A 84 -6.53 10.76 8.24
CA LEU A 84 -7.49 11.33 9.20
C LEU A 84 -7.87 12.77 8.83
N GLY A 85 -6.89 13.60 8.42
CA GLY A 85 -7.11 14.96 7.89
C GLY A 85 -7.96 14.97 6.61
N GLN A 86 -7.91 13.88 5.82
CA GLN A 86 -8.74 13.66 4.63
C GLN A 86 -10.14 13.10 4.95
N GLY A 87 -10.52 13.06 6.22
CA GLY A 87 -11.84 12.65 6.68
C GLY A 87 -12.01 11.13 6.84
N VAL A 88 -10.92 10.36 6.81
CA VAL A 88 -10.97 8.95 7.22
C VAL A 88 -11.36 8.87 8.69
N ARG A 89 -12.40 8.10 8.98
CA ARG A 89 -12.98 8.01 10.31
C ARG A 89 -12.18 7.11 11.24
N HIS A 90 -11.57 6.07 10.71
CA HIS A 90 -10.82 5.09 11.51
C HIS A 90 -9.77 4.38 10.64
N VAL A 91 -8.63 4.06 11.24
CA VAL A 91 -7.55 3.34 10.59
C VAL A 91 -7.28 2.02 11.31
N LEU A 92 -7.26 0.90 10.57
CA LEU A 92 -6.82 -0.39 11.07
C LEU A 92 -5.43 -0.71 10.53
N VAL A 93 -4.48 -0.93 11.42
CA VAL A 93 -3.10 -1.28 11.06
C VAL A 93 -2.76 -2.66 11.59
N ALA A 94 -2.27 -3.54 10.73
CA ALA A 94 -1.62 -4.77 11.16
C ALA A 94 -0.09 -4.57 11.14
N ASP A 95 0.54 -4.50 12.31
CA ASP A 95 1.99 -4.47 12.44
C ASP A 95 2.55 -5.88 12.24
N ASN A 96 3.24 -6.10 11.12
CA ASN A 96 3.78 -7.40 10.73
C ASN A 96 5.24 -7.55 11.16
N LEU A 97 5.47 -7.76 12.47
CA LEU A 97 6.79 -8.03 13.03
C LEU A 97 7.82 -6.90 12.78
N SER A 98 7.40 -5.65 12.91
CA SER A 98 8.34 -4.52 12.81
C SER A 98 9.39 -4.55 13.92
N SER A 99 10.59 -4.07 13.59
CA SER A 99 11.78 -4.05 14.45
C SER A 99 12.49 -2.69 14.53
N ASP A 100 11.94 -1.66 13.86
CA ASP A 100 12.56 -0.35 13.68
C ASP A 100 11.90 0.79 14.49
N GLY A 101 11.06 0.52 15.46
CA GLY A 101 10.33 1.55 16.19
C GLY A 101 8.90 1.81 15.66
N THR A 102 8.49 1.17 14.56
CA THR A 102 7.10 1.25 14.07
C THR A 102 6.07 0.90 15.16
N PRO A 103 6.26 -0.14 16.01
CA PRO A 103 5.32 -0.47 17.07
C PRO A 103 5.13 0.65 18.10
N GLU A 104 6.21 1.37 18.45
CA GLU A 104 6.19 2.50 19.38
C GLU A 104 5.43 3.69 18.78
N VAL A 105 5.71 4.02 17.51
CA VAL A 105 5.02 5.05 16.75
C VAL A 105 3.53 4.74 16.67
N LEU A 106 3.15 3.53 16.28
CA LEU A 106 1.75 3.11 16.16
C LEU A 106 1.02 3.14 17.50
N ARG A 107 1.66 2.75 18.59
CA ARG A 107 1.08 2.83 19.95
C ARG A 107 0.79 4.28 20.33
N GLY A 108 1.77 5.18 20.16
CA GLY A 108 1.59 6.61 20.46
C GLY A 108 0.51 7.29 19.61
N ILE A 109 0.27 6.80 18.39
CA ILE A 109 -0.83 7.26 17.53
C ILE A 109 -2.17 6.72 18.05
N ALA A 110 -2.25 5.42 18.33
CA ALA A 110 -3.48 4.77 18.76
C ALA A 110 -4.01 5.33 20.11
N ASP A 111 -3.12 5.83 20.97
CA ASP A 111 -3.49 6.48 22.22
C ASP A 111 -4.21 7.83 22.02
N ARG A 112 -4.05 8.45 20.85
CA ARG A 112 -4.53 9.82 20.59
C ARG A 112 -5.56 9.93 19.47
N TRP A 113 -5.51 9.03 18.50
CA TRP A 113 -6.28 9.09 17.26
C TRP A 113 -7.13 7.82 17.06
N PRO A 114 -8.16 7.86 16.21
CA PRO A 114 -9.02 6.71 15.95
C PRO A 114 -8.29 5.64 15.12
N VAL A 115 -7.30 5.03 15.71
CA VAL A 115 -6.45 3.99 15.12
C VAL A 115 -6.51 2.73 15.97
N THR A 116 -6.70 1.59 15.34
CA THR A 116 -6.58 0.28 15.99
C THR A 116 -5.40 -0.46 15.42
N VAL A 117 -4.47 -0.87 16.28
CA VAL A 117 -3.27 -1.61 15.92
C VAL A 117 -3.43 -3.08 16.29
N VAL A 118 -3.07 -3.94 15.37
CA VAL A 118 -3.08 -5.39 15.51
C VAL A 118 -1.69 -5.94 15.35
N GLN A 119 -1.27 -6.83 16.24
CA GLN A 119 -0.01 -7.54 16.10
C GLN A 119 -0.18 -8.73 15.14
N ASP A 120 0.41 -8.64 13.96
CA ASP A 120 0.47 -9.74 13.01
C ASP A 120 1.79 -10.50 13.15
N ARG A 121 1.73 -11.64 13.83
CA ARG A 121 2.92 -12.49 14.10
C ARG A 121 3.22 -13.49 13.00
N LEU A 122 2.50 -13.44 11.86
CA LEU A 122 2.74 -14.35 10.76
C LEU A 122 3.71 -13.72 9.75
N PRO A 123 4.95 -14.23 9.64
CA PRO A 123 5.98 -13.63 8.78
C PRO A 123 5.68 -13.78 7.28
N ALA A 124 4.84 -14.75 6.90
CA ALA A 124 4.47 -14.99 5.52
C ALA A 124 3.73 -13.79 4.91
N MET A 125 4.13 -13.38 3.71
CA MET A 125 3.46 -12.33 2.95
C MET A 125 2.18 -12.87 2.32
N LEU A 126 1.13 -12.95 3.12
CA LEU A 126 -0.23 -13.31 2.71
C LEU A 126 -1.06 -12.02 2.58
N GLN A 127 -0.59 -11.08 1.75
CA GLN A 127 -1.15 -9.73 1.68
C GLN A 127 -2.65 -9.74 1.36
N GLU A 128 -3.06 -10.50 0.35
CA GLU A 128 -4.46 -10.58 -0.07
C GLU A 128 -5.38 -11.04 1.08
N GLN A 129 -4.94 -12.07 1.80
CA GLN A 129 -5.71 -12.64 2.91
C GLN A 129 -5.76 -11.67 4.10
N LYS A 130 -4.61 -11.09 4.46
CA LYS A 130 -4.49 -10.16 5.59
C LYS A 130 -5.28 -8.87 5.33
N MET A 131 -5.08 -8.25 4.17
CA MET A 131 -5.79 -7.03 3.78
C MET A 131 -7.30 -7.25 3.62
N SER A 132 -7.72 -8.36 3.00
CA SER A 132 -9.14 -8.72 2.92
C SER A 132 -9.75 -8.97 4.30
N ARG A 133 -8.99 -9.49 5.26
CA ARG A 133 -9.45 -9.66 6.63
C ARG A 133 -9.64 -8.33 7.34
N LEU A 134 -8.70 -7.41 7.22
CA LEU A 134 -8.84 -6.05 7.76
C LEU A 134 -10.05 -5.33 7.17
N ALA A 135 -10.24 -5.39 5.85
CA ALA A 135 -11.39 -4.82 5.18
C ALA A 135 -12.73 -5.40 5.70
N ARG A 136 -12.79 -6.70 5.96
CA ARG A 136 -13.99 -7.33 6.55
C ARG A 136 -14.24 -6.92 8.00
N LEU A 137 -13.19 -6.70 8.78
CA LEU A 137 -13.31 -6.18 10.15
C LEU A 137 -13.86 -4.75 10.13
N ALA A 138 -13.33 -3.88 9.27
CA ALA A 138 -13.84 -2.53 9.07
C ALA A 138 -15.30 -2.55 8.59
N THR A 139 -15.65 -3.42 7.63
CA THR A 139 -17.03 -3.62 7.17
C THR A 139 -17.96 -4.01 8.32
N ALA A 140 -17.53 -4.95 9.17
CA ALA A 140 -18.33 -5.41 10.32
C ALA A 140 -18.46 -4.31 11.40
N ALA A 141 -17.52 -3.38 11.47
CA ALA A 141 -17.55 -2.23 12.37
C ALA A 141 -18.37 -1.04 11.84
N GLY A 142 -18.87 -1.12 10.59
CA GLY A 142 -19.76 -0.12 10.01
C GLY A 142 -19.13 0.81 8.99
N ALA A 143 -17.98 0.45 8.44
CA ALA A 143 -17.43 1.18 7.31
C ALA A 143 -18.42 1.20 6.13
N GLU A 144 -18.56 2.33 5.47
CA GLU A 144 -19.22 2.44 4.17
C GLU A 144 -18.21 2.30 3.03
N TRP A 145 -17.02 2.88 3.21
CA TRP A 145 -15.92 2.82 2.27
C TRP A 145 -14.67 2.22 2.90
N ILE A 146 -13.94 1.45 2.11
CA ILE A 146 -12.62 0.90 2.47
C ILE A 146 -11.56 1.50 1.56
N VAL A 147 -10.50 2.01 2.17
CA VAL A 147 -9.28 2.51 1.53
C VAL A 147 -8.12 1.63 1.97
N PRO A 148 -7.73 0.63 1.19
CA PRO A 148 -6.52 -0.13 1.46
C PRO A 148 -5.31 0.69 1.04
N PHE A 149 -4.36 0.91 1.94
CA PHE A 149 -3.19 1.75 1.67
C PHE A 149 -1.90 1.06 2.09
N ASP A 150 -0.78 1.44 1.47
CA ASP A 150 0.55 1.11 1.94
C ASP A 150 1.10 2.28 2.79
N ALA A 151 2.01 2.02 3.71
CA ALA A 151 2.47 3.00 4.70
C ALA A 151 3.09 4.27 4.08
N ASP A 152 3.54 4.18 2.84
CA ASP A 152 4.23 5.21 2.07
C ASP A 152 3.34 5.87 0.99
N GLU A 153 2.00 5.86 1.18
CA GLU A 153 1.01 6.36 0.22
C GLU A 153 0.11 7.45 0.83
N LEU A 154 0.12 8.66 0.24
CA LEU A 154 -0.88 9.69 0.52
C LEU A 154 -2.04 9.61 -0.47
N TRP A 155 -3.22 9.34 0.03
CA TRP A 155 -4.46 9.32 -0.74
C TRP A 155 -5.12 10.69 -0.77
N CYS A 156 -5.36 11.22 -1.95
CA CYS A 156 -5.87 12.56 -2.19
C CYS A 156 -7.06 12.53 -3.13
N ALA A 157 -7.90 13.56 -3.06
CA ALA A 157 -8.90 13.86 -4.05
C ALA A 157 -8.50 15.08 -4.88
N ALA A 158 -8.94 15.17 -6.13
CA ALA A 158 -8.69 16.33 -6.99
C ALA A 158 -9.35 17.60 -6.43
N SER A 159 -10.43 17.46 -5.65
CA SER A 159 -11.09 18.56 -4.95
C SER A 159 -11.75 18.08 -3.65
N GLY A 160 -11.63 18.90 -2.61
CA GLY A 160 -12.13 18.57 -1.27
C GLY A 160 -11.32 17.48 -0.60
N THR A 161 -11.93 16.76 0.34
CA THR A 161 -11.33 15.64 1.05
C THR A 161 -11.60 14.30 0.37
N LEU A 162 -10.79 13.30 0.67
CA LEU A 162 -10.99 11.92 0.25
C LEU A 162 -12.39 11.40 0.65
N ALA A 163 -12.80 11.67 1.89
CA ALA A 163 -14.11 11.23 2.38
C ALA A 163 -15.27 11.88 1.62
N GLU A 164 -15.18 13.17 1.29
CA GLU A 164 -16.19 13.87 0.47
C GLU A 164 -16.24 13.30 -0.95
N ALA A 165 -15.08 13.05 -1.58
CA ALA A 165 -15.03 12.50 -2.93
C ALA A 165 -15.63 11.09 -2.97
N LEU A 166 -15.32 10.24 -1.98
CA LEU A 166 -15.91 8.90 -1.86
C LEU A 166 -17.41 8.95 -1.61
N SER A 167 -17.90 9.84 -0.72
CA SER A 167 -19.30 9.92 -0.37
C SER A 167 -20.19 10.35 -1.56
N ARG A 168 -19.67 11.20 -2.45
CA ARG A 168 -20.36 11.66 -3.67
C ARG A 168 -20.31 10.66 -4.81
N ASN A 169 -19.45 9.63 -4.73
CA ASN A 169 -19.24 8.73 -5.85
C ASN A 169 -20.35 7.68 -5.97
N PRO A 170 -21.01 7.54 -7.14
CA PRO A 170 -22.08 6.58 -7.34
C PRO A 170 -21.59 5.14 -7.52
N HIS A 171 -20.31 4.95 -7.86
CA HIS A 171 -19.74 3.64 -8.11
C HIS A 171 -19.26 2.96 -6.83
N SER A 172 -19.14 1.65 -6.86
CA SER A 172 -18.77 0.85 -5.68
C SER A 172 -17.30 0.45 -5.64
N VAL A 173 -16.60 0.52 -6.75
CA VAL A 173 -15.17 0.20 -6.84
C VAL A 173 -14.49 1.24 -7.72
N LEU A 174 -13.46 1.88 -7.21
CA LEU A 174 -12.76 2.99 -7.85
C LEU A 174 -11.31 2.62 -8.10
N GLN A 175 -10.85 2.87 -9.31
CA GLN A 175 -9.42 2.80 -9.65
C GLN A 175 -8.78 4.15 -9.32
N VAL A 176 -7.65 4.10 -8.59
CA VAL A 176 -6.94 5.30 -8.13
C VAL A 176 -5.51 5.27 -8.70
N PRO A 177 -5.16 6.21 -9.59
CA PRO A 177 -3.80 6.30 -10.13
C PRO A 177 -2.79 6.68 -9.05
N MET A 178 -1.55 6.22 -9.21
CA MET A 178 -0.48 6.42 -8.25
C MET A 178 0.75 7.02 -8.94
N HIS A 179 1.31 8.08 -8.35
CA HIS A 179 2.51 8.75 -8.83
C HIS A 179 3.65 8.56 -7.82
N ASP A 180 4.78 8.02 -8.29
CA ASP A 180 5.98 7.91 -7.48
C ASP A 180 6.64 9.28 -7.33
N HIS A 181 6.92 9.67 -6.10
CA HIS A 181 7.80 10.77 -5.75
C HIS A 181 9.22 10.21 -5.58
N LEU A 182 10.17 10.88 -6.16
CA LEU A 182 11.56 10.45 -6.17
C LEU A 182 12.43 11.44 -5.39
N PRO A 183 13.49 10.94 -4.71
CA PRO A 183 14.50 11.81 -4.11
C PRO A 183 15.10 12.74 -5.14
N SER A 184 15.35 13.98 -4.74
CA SER A 184 15.96 15.02 -5.55
C SER A 184 17.09 15.68 -4.77
N PRO A 185 18.17 16.17 -5.46
CA PRO A 185 19.19 17.00 -4.82
C PRO A 185 18.63 18.26 -4.17
N ASP A 186 17.46 18.72 -4.61
CA ASP A 186 16.79 19.92 -4.08
C ASP A 186 15.95 19.64 -2.83
N ASP A 187 15.88 18.39 -2.38
CA ASP A 187 15.08 18.01 -1.22
C ASP A 187 15.70 18.57 0.07
N ASN A 188 14.86 19.16 0.93
CA ASN A 188 15.28 19.60 2.26
C ASN A 188 15.45 18.39 3.18
N THR A 189 16.69 17.96 3.39
CA THR A 189 17.04 16.79 4.23
C THR A 189 16.71 16.98 5.71
N ASP A 190 16.53 18.21 6.18
CA ASP A 190 16.15 18.53 7.57
C ASP A 190 14.64 18.37 7.81
N GLU A 191 13.85 18.25 6.74
CA GLU A 191 12.42 17.99 6.85
C GLU A 191 12.16 16.49 7.12
N PRO A 192 11.66 16.13 8.32
CA PRO A 192 11.45 14.73 8.68
C PRO A 192 10.28 14.09 7.93
N ASN A 193 9.28 14.87 7.52
CA ASN A 193 8.12 14.37 6.78
C ASN A 193 8.49 14.15 5.31
N PRO A 194 8.60 12.91 4.82
CA PRO A 194 9.01 12.64 3.45
C PRO A 194 8.06 13.23 2.41
N TYR A 195 6.80 13.42 2.75
CA TYR A 195 5.82 14.02 1.84
C TYR A 195 5.99 15.53 1.66
N LEU A 196 6.55 16.22 2.65
CA LEU A 196 6.92 17.62 2.54
C LEU A 196 8.30 17.79 1.91
N ARG A 197 9.20 16.84 2.15
CA ARG A 197 10.56 16.82 1.63
C ARG A 197 10.61 16.49 0.14
N MET A 198 10.03 15.35 -0.26
CA MET A 198 10.13 14.79 -1.62
C MET A 198 9.05 15.39 -2.53
N ARG A 199 9.36 16.51 -3.16
CA ARG A 199 8.40 17.30 -3.92
C ARG A 199 8.38 17.03 -5.43
N ARG A 200 9.26 16.17 -5.93
CA ARG A 200 9.31 15.81 -7.35
C ARG A 200 8.64 14.46 -7.58
N ARG A 201 7.62 14.44 -8.43
CA ARG A 201 6.95 13.21 -8.84
C ARG A 201 7.18 12.89 -10.31
N LEU A 202 7.02 11.62 -10.67
CA LEU A 202 6.94 11.20 -12.07
C LEU A 202 5.73 11.85 -12.74
N VAL A 203 5.90 12.28 -14.01
CA VAL A 203 4.81 12.84 -14.81
C VAL A 203 3.73 11.78 -15.01
N GLU A 204 4.14 10.60 -15.48
CA GLU A 204 3.22 9.51 -15.73
C GLU A 204 2.90 8.73 -14.43
N PRO A 205 1.64 8.37 -14.23
CA PRO A 205 1.27 7.48 -13.13
C PRO A 205 1.84 6.08 -13.36
N LYS A 206 2.00 5.35 -12.27
CA LYS A 206 2.33 3.91 -12.39
C LYS A 206 1.28 3.18 -13.21
N VAL A 207 1.71 2.18 -13.96
CA VAL A 207 0.82 1.31 -14.77
C VAL A 207 -0.27 0.68 -13.91
N MET A 208 0.02 0.42 -12.64
CA MET A 208 -0.93 -0.12 -11.67
C MET A 208 -1.13 0.88 -10.53
N GLY A 209 -2.35 1.38 -10.41
CA GLY A 209 -2.81 2.14 -9.26
C GLY A 209 -3.32 1.23 -8.14
N LYS A 210 -4.12 1.78 -7.26
CA LYS A 210 -4.79 1.07 -6.16
C LYS A 210 -6.31 1.14 -6.34
N VAL A 211 -7.06 0.51 -5.42
CA VAL A 211 -8.52 0.56 -5.42
C VAL A 211 -9.07 1.08 -4.10
N ALA A 212 -10.12 1.90 -4.16
CA ALA A 212 -11.02 2.15 -3.04
C ALA A 212 -12.38 1.51 -3.34
N PHE A 213 -13.09 1.00 -2.34
CA PHE A 213 -14.34 0.29 -2.61
C PHE A 213 -15.35 0.41 -1.47
N ARG A 214 -16.65 0.33 -1.81
CA ARG A 214 -17.72 0.23 -0.81
C ARG A 214 -17.57 -1.05 -0.02
N ALA A 215 -17.68 -0.93 1.29
CA ALA A 215 -17.50 -2.05 2.21
C ALA A 215 -18.47 -3.19 1.91
N HIS A 216 -17.94 -4.38 1.69
CA HIS A 216 -18.73 -5.56 1.44
C HIS A 216 -18.08 -6.83 2.00
N ARG A 217 -18.88 -7.68 2.67
CA ARG A 217 -18.38 -8.90 3.32
C ARG A 217 -17.74 -9.93 2.38
N LEU A 218 -18.07 -9.89 1.10
CA LEU A 218 -17.52 -10.77 0.07
C LEU A 218 -16.40 -10.13 -0.73
N ALA A 219 -16.04 -8.87 -0.45
CA ALA A 219 -14.91 -8.24 -1.10
C ALA A 219 -13.62 -9.00 -0.77
N PHE A 220 -12.76 -9.17 -1.78
CA PHE A 220 -11.46 -9.83 -1.64
C PHE A 220 -10.42 -9.05 -2.42
N LEU A 221 -9.44 -8.48 -1.68
CA LEU A 221 -8.34 -7.70 -2.24
C LEU A 221 -7.34 -8.61 -2.92
N GLU A 222 -6.89 -8.20 -4.10
CA GLU A 222 -5.79 -8.83 -4.82
C GLU A 222 -4.43 -8.31 -4.32
N ALA A 223 -3.35 -8.99 -4.70
CA ALA A 223 -2.00 -8.63 -4.29
C ALA A 223 -1.66 -7.18 -4.64
N GLY A 224 -0.97 -6.48 -3.75
CA GLY A 224 -0.60 -5.08 -3.92
C GLY A 224 -1.77 -4.10 -3.80
N ASN A 225 -2.97 -4.54 -3.42
CA ASN A 225 -4.17 -3.70 -3.37
C ASN A 225 -4.53 -3.04 -4.71
N HIS A 226 -4.10 -3.66 -5.83
CA HIS A 226 -4.27 -3.10 -7.18
C HIS A 226 -5.65 -3.37 -7.77
N ASP A 227 -6.34 -4.38 -7.24
CA ASP A 227 -7.70 -4.74 -7.62
C ASP A 227 -8.44 -5.37 -6.46
N VAL A 228 -9.77 -5.48 -6.59
CA VAL A 228 -10.65 -6.14 -5.62
C VAL A 228 -11.74 -6.92 -6.34
N ARG A 229 -11.90 -8.17 -5.98
CA ARG A 229 -13.09 -8.93 -6.38
C ARG A 229 -14.26 -8.44 -5.54
N HIS A 230 -15.20 -7.75 -6.16
CA HIS A 230 -16.33 -7.11 -5.51
C HIS A 230 -17.64 -7.50 -6.21
N PRO A 231 -18.75 -7.77 -5.46
CA PRO A 231 -20.04 -8.14 -6.06
C PRO A 231 -20.64 -7.07 -6.99
N ALA A 232 -20.28 -5.80 -6.80
CA ALA A 232 -20.75 -4.72 -7.65
C ALA A 232 -20.00 -4.58 -9.00
N GLY A 233 -19.02 -5.46 -9.27
CA GLY A 233 -18.27 -5.46 -10.52
C GLY A 233 -16.88 -4.84 -10.42
N PRO A 234 -16.25 -4.56 -11.59
CA PRO A 234 -14.88 -4.07 -11.68
C PRO A 234 -14.74 -2.62 -11.26
N ALA A 235 -13.49 -2.21 -11.01
CA ALA A 235 -13.12 -0.85 -10.73
C ALA A 235 -13.34 0.07 -11.94
N VAL A 236 -13.81 1.29 -11.67
CA VAL A 236 -13.93 2.37 -12.65
C VAL A 236 -12.96 3.50 -12.31
N PRO A 237 -12.50 4.30 -13.30
CA PRO A 237 -11.67 5.47 -13.05
C PRO A 237 -12.32 6.45 -12.05
N SER A 238 -11.47 7.13 -11.28
CA SER A 238 -11.92 8.15 -10.30
C SER A 238 -11.07 9.42 -10.41
N ASP A 239 -11.50 10.47 -9.72
CA ASP A 239 -10.77 11.72 -9.49
C ASP A 239 -9.87 11.70 -8.27
N LEU A 240 -9.69 10.52 -7.67
CA LEU A 240 -8.72 10.28 -6.61
C LEU A 240 -7.34 10.03 -7.20
N PHE A 241 -6.30 10.31 -6.42
CA PHE A 241 -4.93 9.97 -6.79
C PHE A 241 -4.09 9.68 -5.55
N ILE A 242 -2.96 8.99 -5.75
CA ILE A 242 -2.03 8.62 -4.68
C ILE A 242 -0.66 9.22 -4.98
N ARG A 243 -0.06 9.81 -3.96
CA ARG A 243 1.35 10.18 -3.90
C ARG A 243 2.09 9.12 -3.13
N HIS A 244 3.05 8.50 -3.78
CA HIS A 244 3.79 7.37 -3.25
C HIS A 244 5.26 7.76 -3.09
N VAL A 245 5.83 7.56 -1.90
CA VAL A 245 7.22 7.86 -1.57
C VAL A 245 7.99 6.56 -1.27
N PRO A 246 8.21 5.71 -2.30
CA PRO A 246 8.71 4.35 -2.11
C PRO A 246 10.18 4.28 -1.69
N PHE A 247 10.96 5.36 -1.95
CA PHE A 247 12.42 5.42 -1.79
C PHE A 247 12.79 6.66 -1.01
N ARG A 248 12.92 6.55 0.30
CA ARG A 248 13.14 7.68 1.19
C ARG A 248 14.60 7.84 1.59
N THR A 249 15.28 6.74 1.88
CA THR A 249 16.73 6.67 2.13
C THR A 249 17.33 5.40 1.54
N ALA A 250 18.66 5.36 1.38
CA ALA A 250 19.36 4.19 0.88
C ALA A 250 19.14 2.96 1.80
N GLU A 251 19.24 3.16 3.11
CA GLU A 251 19.06 2.11 4.11
C GLU A 251 17.65 1.56 4.09
N GLN A 252 16.64 2.42 3.93
CA GLN A 252 15.25 2.00 3.84
C GLN A 252 15.01 1.14 2.60
N VAL A 253 15.57 1.51 1.45
CA VAL A 253 15.45 0.75 0.20
C VAL A 253 16.05 -0.64 0.33
N VAL A 254 17.27 -0.74 0.84
CA VAL A 254 17.98 -2.01 1.03
C VAL A 254 17.19 -2.91 1.98
N ARG A 255 16.75 -2.39 3.12
CA ARG A 255 15.93 -3.10 4.10
C ARG A 255 14.62 -3.61 3.47
N LYS A 256 13.92 -2.77 2.72
CA LYS A 256 12.66 -3.11 2.04
C LYS A 256 12.82 -4.27 1.03
N VAL A 257 13.91 -4.26 0.27
CA VAL A 257 14.26 -5.34 -0.68
C VAL A 257 14.53 -6.65 0.06
N GLN A 258 15.35 -6.63 1.10
CA GLN A 258 15.70 -7.82 1.89
C GLN A 258 14.48 -8.44 2.57
N GLN A 259 13.64 -7.62 3.20
CA GLN A 259 12.43 -8.06 3.89
C GLN A 259 11.37 -8.58 2.92
N GLY A 260 11.17 -7.91 1.80
CA GLY A 260 10.24 -8.32 0.77
C GLY A 260 10.61 -9.69 0.16
N ALA A 261 11.89 -9.91 -0.10
CA ALA A 261 12.39 -11.19 -0.56
C ALA A 261 12.18 -12.30 0.49
N ALA A 262 12.54 -12.07 1.76
CA ALA A 262 12.36 -13.03 2.84
C ALA A 262 10.89 -13.38 3.09
N ALA A 263 9.99 -12.38 3.10
CA ALA A 263 8.55 -12.57 3.30
C ALA A 263 7.90 -13.33 2.13
N SER A 264 8.41 -13.14 0.91
CA SER A 264 7.97 -13.90 -0.28
C SER A 264 8.33 -15.38 -0.17
N VAL A 265 9.56 -15.67 0.27
CA VAL A 265 10.01 -17.06 0.52
C VAL A 265 9.17 -17.70 1.62
N ALA A 266 8.93 -17.00 2.74
CA ALA A 266 8.12 -17.51 3.84
C ALA A 266 6.66 -17.78 3.44
N ALA A 267 6.16 -17.13 2.40
CA ALA A 267 4.82 -17.36 1.85
C ALA A 267 4.76 -18.58 0.91
N GLY A 268 5.89 -19.25 0.63
CA GLY A 268 5.95 -20.34 -0.34
C GLY A 268 5.58 -19.91 -1.75
N ARG A 269 5.78 -18.65 -2.09
CA ARG A 269 5.42 -18.10 -3.40
C ARG A 269 6.61 -18.20 -4.34
N ASP A 270 6.54 -19.20 -5.20
CA ASP A 270 7.45 -19.38 -6.33
C ASP A 270 6.92 -18.62 -7.56
N GLY A 271 7.81 -18.27 -8.47
CA GLY A 271 7.43 -17.65 -9.76
C GLY A 271 7.38 -16.13 -9.74
N ASN A 272 6.41 -15.54 -10.43
CA ASN A 272 6.39 -14.10 -10.79
C ASN A 272 6.01 -13.13 -9.65
N PHE A 273 5.73 -13.62 -8.46
CA PHE A 273 5.41 -12.74 -7.33
C PHE A 273 6.69 -12.15 -6.72
N SER A 274 6.74 -10.83 -6.60
CA SER A 274 7.90 -10.11 -6.03
C SER A 274 9.24 -10.37 -6.75
N VAL A 275 9.20 -10.62 -8.06
CA VAL A 275 10.39 -10.88 -8.89
C VAL A 275 11.45 -9.80 -8.73
N HIS A 276 11.03 -8.52 -8.67
CA HIS A 276 11.93 -7.39 -8.50
C HIS A 276 12.73 -7.45 -7.18
N TRP A 277 12.12 -7.82 -6.05
CA TRP A 277 12.84 -7.94 -4.77
C TRP A 277 13.83 -9.11 -4.80
N ARG A 278 13.45 -10.24 -5.38
CA ARG A 278 14.35 -11.41 -5.51
C ARG A 278 15.52 -11.14 -6.46
N ALA A 279 15.29 -10.35 -7.49
CA ALA A 279 16.34 -9.96 -8.42
C ALA A 279 17.33 -8.97 -7.74
N LEU A 280 16.82 -8.05 -6.90
CA LEU A 280 17.62 -7.01 -6.27
C LEU A 280 18.33 -7.47 -5.00
N VAL A 281 17.79 -8.45 -4.26
CA VAL A 281 18.32 -8.87 -2.95
C VAL A 281 19.76 -9.42 -2.99
N ASN A 282 20.18 -9.93 -4.14
CA ASN A 282 21.53 -10.46 -4.36
C ASN A 282 22.51 -9.42 -4.91
N LEU A 283 22.06 -8.20 -5.19
CA LEU A 283 22.93 -7.12 -5.64
C LEU A 283 23.63 -6.45 -4.44
N PRO A 284 24.85 -5.92 -4.64
CA PRO A 284 25.46 -5.02 -3.68
C PRO A 284 24.55 -3.82 -3.36
N GLU A 285 24.57 -3.35 -2.12
CA GLU A 285 23.68 -2.27 -1.66
C GLU A 285 23.74 -1.03 -2.56
N HIS A 286 24.95 -0.62 -2.99
CA HIS A 286 25.10 0.54 -3.88
C HIS A 286 24.45 0.33 -5.26
N GLU A 287 24.35 -0.91 -5.74
CA GLU A 287 23.66 -1.22 -6.99
C GLU A 287 22.13 -1.21 -6.80
N VAL A 288 21.64 -1.69 -5.66
CA VAL A 288 20.22 -1.58 -5.30
C VAL A 288 19.79 -0.12 -5.25
N VAL A 289 20.55 0.71 -4.55
CA VAL A 289 20.29 2.16 -4.47
C VAL A 289 20.36 2.81 -5.86
N ALA A 290 21.40 2.50 -6.64
CA ALA A 290 21.57 3.03 -7.98
C ALA A 290 20.45 2.60 -8.95
N TYR A 291 19.90 1.40 -8.79
CA TYR A 291 18.75 0.94 -9.57
C TYR A 291 17.56 1.90 -9.41
N TYR A 292 17.24 2.29 -8.21
CA TYR A 292 16.13 3.21 -7.92
C TYR A 292 16.42 4.66 -8.29
N GLN A 293 17.69 5.09 -8.23
CA GLN A 293 18.10 6.45 -8.62
C GLN A 293 18.20 6.63 -10.14
N ARG A 294 18.51 5.57 -10.91
CA ARG A 294 18.73 5.63 -12.37
C ARG A 294 17.45 5.73 -13.20
N GLN A 295 16.30 5.77 -12.61
CA GLN A 295 15.07 5.95 -13.38
C GLN A 295 15.00 7.38 -13.91
N GLY A 296 15.71 7.65 -15.02
CA GLY A 296 15.71 8.92 -15.74
C GLY A 296 14.35 9.21 -16.39
N HIS A 297 13.34 9.36 -15.56
CA HIS A 297 12.01 9.74 -15.97
C HIS A 297 11.83 11.25 -15.81
N GLU A 298 11.04 11.83 -16.68
CA GLU A 298 10.63 13.21 -16.55
C GLU A 298 9.86 13.42 -15.23
N THR A 299 10.28 14.40 -14.45
CA THR A 299 9.66 14.74 -13.18
C THR A 299 9.12 16.15 -13.18
N VAL A 300 8.05 16.38 -12.45
CA VAL A 300 7.49 17.70 -12.19
C VAL A 300 7.48 17.98 -10.70
N VAL A 301 7.57 19.27 -10.35
CA VAL A 301 7.36 19.69 -8.97
C VAL A 301 5.88 19.54 -8.66
N ASP A 302 5.57 18.75 -7.63
CA ASP A 302 4.23 18.57 -7.13
C ASP A 302 4.16 19.14 -5.71
N PRO A 303 3.54 20.32 -5.52
CA PRO A 303 3.28 20.86 -4.20
C PRO A 303 2.19 20.01 -3.53
N ALA A 304 2.63 18.87 -3.00
CA ALA A 304 1.72 17.93 -2.37
C ALA A 304 1.01 18.57 -1.18
N PRO A 305 -0.32 18.64 -1.15
CA PRO A 305 -1.01 18.93 0.09
C PRO A 305 -0.89 17.73 1.02
N PHE A 306 0.01 17.81 1.97
CA PHE A 306 -0.11 17.05 3.20
C PHE A 306 -1.20 17.74 4.04
N THR A 307 -2.20 16.97 4.48
CA THR A 307 -3.28 17.50 5.32
C THR A 307 -3.08 17.01 6.74
N PRO A 308 -2.66 17.85 7.66
CA PRO A 308 -2.54 17.47 9.06
C PRO A 308 -3.91 17.19 9.68
N PHE A 309 -3.96 16.29 10.63
CA PHE A 309 -5.14 16.02 11.44
C PHE A 309 -5.16 16.95 12.66
N THR A 310 -6.19 17.74 12.77
CA THR A 310 -6.31 18.76 13.85
C THR A 310 -7.16 18.31 15.04
N GLY A 311 -7.62 17.03 15.06
CA GLY A 311 -8.37 16.46 16.18
C GLY A 311 -9.88 16.63 16.07
#